data_3921e9ae8cfd7fb57b1d00f02614186e
#
_entry.id   3921e9ae8cfd7fb57b1d00f02614186e
#
_cell.length_a   1.000
_cell.length_b   1.000
_cell.length_c   1.000
_cell.angle_alpha   90.00
_cell.angle_beta   90.00
_cell.angle_gamma   90.00
#
_symmetry.space_group_name_H-M   'P 1'
#
loop_
_entity.id
_entity.type
_entity.pdbx_description
1 polymer ?
#
loop_
_entity_poly.entity_id
_entity_poly.type
_entity_poly.pdbx_seq_one_letter_code
_entity_poly.pdbx_strand_id
1 'polypeptide(L)'
;METNGIEIKNFKKVVIIYNPNSGKQIFVSMLSRVLDLKRRLTAIIGPNRVELTELREFKKLSAWADKIKEEKYDWVIVAGGDGTLRAMIAELNRNGYMPYISVFPGGTVNLVAKEFDLPADPQRWVQRVRRGRVKPVRIGKANGHPFLTVTGIGFDSKVVDSVSSLEKRFLSSFAYVVQSGELVRKELLLSNWRYKFRVKFDGDPEWYEASTVIIGKSRYYAGRYSLFKGAAITNDYFDVALFTGSKRADFLKYAAMILMESLEGEPGVIVKKAHTITIECNVDGFPAELDGDVVTATPLLIEMQAEPVNFLA
;
A
#
# COMPACT_ATOMS: atom_id res chain seq x y z
N MET A 1 25.68 0.80 -0.10
CA MET A 1 25.63 2.28 -0.18
C MET A 1 25.30 2.79 1.21
N GLU A 2 26.21 3.55 1.81
CA GLU A 2 25.98 4.18 3.11
C GLU A 2 24.86 5.21 2.95
N THR A 3 23.75 4.98 3.61
CA THR A 3 22.63 5.91 3.65
C THR A 3 23.00 7.04 4.60
N ASN A 4 23.44 8.17 4.06
CA ASN A 4 23.70 9.38 4.83
C ASN A 4 22.44 9.74 5.61
N GLY A 5 22.55 9.75 6.95
CA GLY A 5 21.48 10.18 7.83
C GLY A 5 21.17 11.66 7.59
N ILE A 6 19.94 11.97 7.19
CA ILE A 6 19.49 13.36 7.08
C ILE A 6 19.07 13.82 8.47
N GLU A 7 19.66 14.91 8.95
CA GLU A 7 19.20 15.53 10.19
C GLU A 7 17.93 16.33 9.94
N ILE A 8 16.83 15.94 10.61
CA ILE A 8 15.52 16.57 10.40
C ILE A 8 15.49 18.08 10.72
N LYS A 9 16.44 18.59 11.51
CA LYS A 9 16.58 20.03 11.78
C LYS A 9 16.94 20.86 10.55
N ASN A 10 17.48 20.22 9.49
CA ASN A 10 17.93 20.89 8.29
C ASN A 10 16.80 21.14 7.26
N PHE A 11 15.64 20.53 7.46
CA PHE A 11 14.48 20.79 6.60
C PHE A 11 14.01 22.24 6.71
N LYS A 12 13.75 22.84 5.55
CA LYS A 12 13.39 24.27 5.45
C LYS A 12 11.88 24.45 5.46
N LYS A 13 11.15 23.54 4.82
CA LYS A 13 9.71 23.64 4.66
C LYS A 13 9.04 22.28 4.71
N VAL A 14 8.26 22.05 5.75
CA VAL A 14 7.61 20.77 6.06
C VAL A 14 6.10 20.95 6.11
N VAL A 15 5.37 20.03 5.52
CA VAL A 15 3.91 19.99 5.67
C VAL A 15 3.45 18.67 6.24
N ILE A 16 2.53 18.72 7.22
CA ILE A 16 1.77 17.59 7.73
C ILE A 16 0.38 17.67 7.11
N ILE A 17 0.05 16.70 6.26
CA ILE A 17 -1.27 16.58 5.64
C ILE A 17 -2.01 15.46 6.35
N TYR A 18 -3.08 15.78 7.08
CA TYR A 18 -3.81 14.76 7.83
C TYR A 18 -5.22 14.53 7.29
N ASN A 19 -5.61 13.25 7.26
CA ASN A 19 -6.97 12.86 6.91
C ASN A 19 -7.80 12.68 8.20
N PRO A 20 -8.77 13.55 8.48
CA PRO A 20 -9.57 13.51 9.71
C PRO A 20 -10.46 12.27 9.80
N ASN A 21 -10.72 11.64 8.66
CA ASN A 21 -11.53 10.42 8.56
C ASN A 21 -10.74 9.13 8.79
N SER A 22 -9.41 9.21 8.94
CA SER A 22 -8.59 8.06 9.26
C SER A 22 -8.72 7.67 10.73
N GLY A 23 -8.84 6.37 11.01
CA GLY A 23 -8.72 5.83 12.38
C GLY A 23 -9.85 6.19 13.34
N LYS A 24 -11.09 6.27 12.89
CA LYS A 24 -12.28 6.60 13.75
C LYS A 24 -12.46 5.72 14.99
N GLN A 25 -11.69 4.65 15.15
CA GLN A 25 -11.73 3.74 16.31
C GLN A 25 -10.68 4.03 17.39
N ILE A 26 -9.86 5.06 17.22
CA ILE A 26 -8.81 5.40 18.19
C ILE A 26 -9.40 6.37 19.21
N PHE A 27 -9.21 6.09 20.52
CA PHE A 27 -9.70 6.93 21.63
C PHE A 27 -9.21 8.39 21.60
N VAL A 28 -8.08 8.65 20.95
CA VAL A 28 -7.51 9.99 20.76
C VAL A 28 -7.72 10.42 19.32
N SER A 29 -8.32 11.60 19.12
CA SER A 29 -8.60 12.13 17.79
C SER A 29 -7.33 12.30 16.97
N MET A 30 -7.41 12.08 15.65
CA MET A 30 -6.30 12.33 14.75
C MET A 30 -5.78 13.76 14.87
N LEU A 31 -6.67 14.72 15.00
CA LEU A 31 -6.32 16.14 15.16
C LEU A 31 -5.42 16.38 16.38
N SER A 32 -5.76 15.81 17.53
CA SER A 32 -4.94 15.95 18.76
C SER A 32 -3.53 15.37 18.55
N ARG A 33 -3.42 14.23 17.90
CA ARG A 33 -2.14 13.57 17.61
C ARG A 33 -1.28 14.37 16.66
N VAL A 34 -1.84 14.91 15.58
CA VAL A 34 -1.09 15.70 14.60
C VAL A 34 -0.73 17.10 15.12
N LEU A 35 -1.51 17.68 16.02
CA LEU A 35 -1.15 18.91 16.72
C LEU A 35 0.06 18.70 17.65
N ASP A 36 0.09 17.60 18.40
CA ASP A 36 1.27 17.24 19.22
C ASP A 36 2.49 16.94 18.34
N LEU A 37 2.30 16.23 17.21
CA LEU A 37 3.35 15.98 16.23
C LEU A 37 3.93 17.30 15.67
N LYS A 38 3.06 18.23 15.25
CA LYS A 38 3.47 19.56 14.77
C LYS A 38 4.27 20.30 15.82
N ARG A 39 3.78 20.37 17.06
CA ARG A 39 4.48 21.04 18.18
C ARG A 39 5.88 20.50 18.35
N ARG A 40 6.05 19.18 18.37
CA ARG A 40 7.37 18.51 18.56
C ARG A 40 8.31 18.76 17.40
N LEU A 41 7.82 18.68 16.16
CA LEU A 41 8.62 18.97 14.97
C LEU A 41 9.03 20.45 14.92
N THR A 42 8.12 21.37 15.24
CA THR A 42 8.43 22.80 15.31
C THR A 42 9.53 23.12 16.33
N ALA A 43 9.56 22.41 17.46
CA ALA A 43 10.63 22.57 18.46
C ALA A 43 12.02 22.14 17.94
N ILE A 44 12.08 21.25 16.95
CA ILE A 44 13.34 20.74 16.39
C ILE A 44 13.76 21.52 15.14
N ILE A 45 12.79 21.76 14.24
CA ILE A 45 13.03 22.32 12.90
C ILE A 45 13.03 23.87 12.96
N GLY A 46 12.26 24.43 13.85
CA GLY A 46 12.12 25.87 14.04
C GLY A 46 10.70 26.39 13.74
N PRO A 47 10.38 27.59 14.23
CA PRO A 47 9.09 28.21 14.03
C PRO A 47 8.86 28.51 12.54
N ASN A 48 7.60 28.49 12.12
CA ASN A 48 7.13 28.81 10.75
C ASN A 48 7.65 27.88 9.64
N ARG A 49 8.32 26.78 9.98
CA ARG A 49 8.79 25.80 8.98
C ARG A 49 7.92 24.55 8.88
N VAL A 50 6.97 24.37 9.81
CA VAL A 50 6.09 23.20 9.85
C VAL A 50 4.64 23.65 9.70
N GLU A 51 4.06 23.37 8.55
CA GLU A 51 2.64 23.61 8.26
C GLU A 51 1.81 22.36 8.62
N LEU A 52 0.57 22.56 9.07
CA LEU A 52 -0.42 21.50 9.29
C LEU A 52 -1.66 21.84 8.48
N THR A 53 -2.13 20.87 7.69
CA THR A 53 -3.34 21.03 6.90
C THR A 53 -4.24 19.81 6.97
N GLU A 54 -5.54 20.06 6.90
CA GLU A 54 -6.57 19.04 6.91
C GLU A 54 -6.97 18.66 5.48
N LEU A 55 -6.94 17.35 5.19
CA LEU A 55 -7.44 16.78 3.96
C LEU A 55 -8.91 16.36 4.14
N ARG A 56 -9.85 17.29 3.90
CA ARG A 56 -11.30 16.98 3.95
C ARG A 56 -11.79 16.20 2.74
N GLU A 57 -11.20 16.45 1.58
CA GLU A 57 -11.58 15.86 0.31
C GLU A 57 -10.36 15.43 -0.49
N PHE A 58 -10.37 14.19 -1.00
CA PHE A 58 -9.27 13.69 -1.85
C PHE A 58 -9.06 14.55 -3.11
N LYS A 59 -10.12 15.20 -3.63
CA LYS A 59 -10.03 16.14 -4.77
C LYS A 59 -9.05 17.30 -4.54
N LYS A 60 -8.75 17.63 -3.29
CA LYS A 60 -7.80 18.69 -2.94
C LYS A 60 -6.34 18.23 -2.92
N LEU A 61 -6.06 16.92 -3.10
CA LEU A 61 -4.68 16.42 -3.13
C LEU A 61 -3.89 16.98 -4.29
N SER A 62 -4.49 17.13 -5.49
CA SER A 62 -3.81 17.72 -6.64
C SER A 62 -3.36 19.16 -6.36
N ALA A 63 -4.25 19.99 -5.81
CA ALA A 63 -3.91 21.36 -5.44
C ALA A 63 -2.81 21.42 -4.36
N TRP A 64 -2.82 20.47 -3.42
CA TRP A 64 -1.73 20.35 -2.44
C TRP A 64 -0.43 19.91 -3.08
N ALA A 65 -0.45 18.95 -4.00
CA ALA A 65 0.74 18.52 -4.71
C ALA A 65 1.34 19.67 -5.53
N ASP A 66 0.50 20.48 -6.18
CA ASP A 66 0.94 21.66 -6.93
C ASP A 66 1.54 22.73 -5.98
N LYS A 67 0.89 23.04 -4.86
CA LYS A 67 1.43 23.93 -3.81
C LYS A 67 2.77 23.43 -3.26
N ILE A 68 2.91 22.11 -3.02
CA ILE A 68 4.16 21.49 -2.55
C ILE A 68 5.30 21.76 -3.52
N LYS A 69 5.05 21.61 -4.83
CA LYS A 69 6.02 21.90 -5.88
C LYS A 69 6.35 23.40 -5.98
N GLU A 70 5.34 24.25 -6.05
CA GLU A 70 5.49 25.71 -6.20
C GLU A 70 6.25 26.32 -5.04
N GLU A 71 5.88 25.93 -3.83
CA GLU A 71 6.47 26.46 -2.60
C GLU A 71 7.71 25.68 -2.12
N LYS A 72 8.13 24.63 -2.88
CA LYS A 72 9.32 23.81 -2.65
C LYS A 72 9.39 23.21 -1.25
N TYR A 73 8.30 22.56 -0.81
CA TYR A 73 8.35 21.77 0.41
C TYR A 73 9.35 20.63 0.24
N ASP A 74 10.26 20.51 1.18
CA ASP A 74 11.31 19.51 1.13
C ASP A 74 10.95 18.22 1.91
N TRP A 75 9.95 18.29 2.78
CA TRP A 75 9.42 17.12 3.48
C TRP A 75 7.91 17.16 3.63
N VAL A 76 7.24 16.07 3.23
CA VAL A 76 5.79 15.87 3.35
C VAL A 76 5.52 14.71 4.29
N ILE A 77 4.74 14.96 5.34
CA ILE A 77 4.30 13.96 6.30
C ILE A 77 2.81 13.70 6.06
N VAL A 78 2.50 12.50 5.59
CA VAL A 78 1.11 12.09 5.37
C VAL A 78 0.59 11.40 6.62
N ALA A 79 -0.29 12.06 7.35
CA ALA A 79 -0.94 11.53 8.53
C ALA A 79 -2.30 10.91 8.15
N GLY A 80 -2.29 9.60 7.93
CA GLY A 80 -3.44 8.86 7.41
C GLY A 80 -3.16 7.37 7.28
N GLY A 81 -4.01 6.68 6.52
CA GLY A 81 -3.80 5.28 6.12
C GLY A 81 -3.05 5.16 4.79
N ASP A 82 -2.76 3.91 4.39
CA ASP A 82 -2.02 3.59 3.16
C ASP A 82 -2.68 4.19 1.91
N GLY A 83 -4.01 4.19 1.81
CA GLY A 83 -4.74 4.80 0.70
C GLY A 83 -4.55 6.33 0.60
N THR A 84 -4.44 7.05 1.72
CA THR A 84 -4.14 8.50 1.72
C THR A 84 -2.71 8.75 1.26
N LEU A 85 -1.77 7.93 1.72
CA LEU A 85 -0.36 7.99 1.31
C LEU A 85 -0.21 7.70 -0.18
N ARG A 86 -0.84 6.63 -0.69
CA ARG A 86 -0.84 6.26 -2.11
C ARG A 86 -1.38 7.39 -2.99
N ALA A 87 -2.52 7.97 -2.59
CA ALA A 87 -3.12 9.07 -3.34
C ALA A 87 -2.24 10.32 -3.38
N MET A 88 -1.57 10.67 -2.28
CA MET A 88 -0.61 11.80 -2.26
C MET A 88 0.60 11.52 -3.17
N ILE A 89 1.17 10.33 -3.11
CA ILE A 89 2.30 9.94 -3.97
C ILE A 89 1.88 9.97 -5.46
N ALA A 90 0.66 9.54 -5.78
CA ALA A 90 0.13 9.61 -7.14
C ALA A 90 0.12 11.06 -7.68
N GLU A 91 -0.34 12.00 -6.87
CA GLU A 91 -0.39 13.41 -7.26
C GLU A 91 1.00 14.07 -7.35
N LEU A 92 1.90 13.73 -6.44
CA LEU A 92 3.30 14.20 -6.50
C LEU A 92 4.02 13.65 -7.74
N ASN A 93 3.79 12.37 -8.09
CA ASN A 93 4.29 11.80 -9.34
C ASN A 93 3.74 12.51 -10.58
N ARG A 94 2.43 12.83 -10.58
CA ARG A 94 1.75 13.54 -11.67
C ARG A 94 2.39 14.88 -11.95
N ASN A 95 2.71 15.65 -10.91
CA ASN A 95 3.31 16.97 -11.07
C ASN A 95 4.83 16.97 -11.22
N GLY A 96 5.48 15.82 -11.10
CA GLY A 96 6.93 15.65 -11.30
C GLY A 96 7.80 16.26 -10.19
N TYR A 97 7.26 16.42 -8.97
CA TYR A 97 8.02 16.87 -7.80
C TYR A 97 7.85 15.90 -6.63
N MET A 98 8.94 15.29 -6.18
CA MET A 98 8.92 14.31 -5.11
C MET A 98 9.83 14.76 -3.96
N PRO A 99 9.25 15.33 -2.89
CA PRO A 99 9.97 15.65 -1.66
C PRO A 99 10.29 14.37 -0.86
N TYR A 100 10.99 14.51 0.27
CA TYR A 100 11.03 13.43 1.26
C TYR A 100 9.63 13.14 1.79
N ILE A 101 9.30 11.87 1.94
CA ILE A 101 7.96 11.43 2.41
C ILE A 101 8.13 10.73 3.75
N SER A 102 7.21 10.98 4.67
CA SER A 102 7.01 10.14 5.85
C SER A 102 5.53 9.85 6.04
N VAL A 103 5.22 8.73 6.66
CA VAL A 103 3.85 8.38 7.06
C VAL A 103 3.70 8.46 8.57
N PHE A 104 2.68 9.17 9.04
CA PHE A 104 2.23 9.11 10.42
C PHE A 104 0.96 8.24 10.48
N PRO A 105 1.03 7.06 11.12
CA PRO A 105 -0.02 6.06 11.03
C PRO A 105 -1.34 6.55 11.65
N GLY A 106 -2.36 6.64 10.82
CA GLY A 106 -3.68 7.10 11.19
C GLY A 106 -4.82 6.23 10.69
N GLY A 107 -4.55 5.28 9.81
CA GLY A 107 -5.53 4.33 9.30
C GLY A 107 -5.67 3.09 10.18
N THR A 108 -6.47 2.12 9.70
CA THR A 108 -6.74 0.87 10.42
C THR A 108 -5.55 -0.09 10.35
N VAL A 109 -4.88 -0.21 9.20
CA VAL A 109 -3.86 -1.22 8.93
C VAL A 109 -2.45 -0.65 8.92
N ASN A 110 -2.21 0.41 8.15
CA ASN A 110 -0.96 1.16 8.06
C ASN A 110 0.26 0.28 7.72
N LEU A 111 0.18 -0.45 6.60
CA LEU A 111 1.23 -1.41 6.20
C LEU A 111 2.57 -0.72 5.98
N VAL A 112 2.59 0.43 5.30
CA VAL A 112 3.84 1.18 5.07
C VAL A 112 4.46 1.64 6.38
N ALA A 113 3.65 2.10 7.34
CA ALA A 113 4.17 2.48 8.65
C ALA A 113 4.73 1.27 9.43
N LYS A 114 4.12 0.09 9.29
CA LYS A 114 4.63 -1.17 9.88
C LYS A 114 5.96 -1.61 9.24
N GLU A 115 6.09 -1.48 7.92
CA GLU A 115 7.35 -1.79 7.22
C GLU A 115 8.54 -0.97 7.74
N PHE A 116 8.28 0.25 8.19
CA PHE A 116 9.29 1.16 8.72
C PHE A 116 9.34 1.22 10.26
N ASP A 117 8.55 0.39 10.96
CA ASP A 117 8.42 0.41 12.42
C ASP A 117 8.05 1.81 12.97
N LEU A 118 7.18 2.52 12.27
CA LEU A 118 6.73 3.86 12.65
C LEU A 118 5.55 3.78 13.63
N PRO A 119 5.74 4.23 14.87
CA PRO A 119 4.69 4.16 15.89
C PRO A 119 3.60 5.21 15.69
N ALA A 120 2.41 4.95 16.23
CA ALA A 120 1.29 5.88 16.20
C ALA A 120 1.38 6.98 17.28
N ASP A 121 2.25 6.84 18.26
CA ASP A 121 2.52 7.86 19.29
C ASP A 121 3.43 8.95 18.73
N PRO A 122 3.05 10.25 18.81
CA PRO A 122 3.81 11.35 18.22
C PRO A 122 5.21 11.49 18.77
N GLN A 123 5.42 11.25 20.08
CA GLN A 123 6.74 11.37 20.69
C GLN A 123 7.68 10.28 20.19
N ARG A 124 7.22 9.03 20.21
CA ARG A 124 8.00 7.88 19.73
C ARG A 124 8.25 7.99 18.22
N TRP A 125 7.27 8.48 17.47
CA TRP A 125 7.40 8.70 16.03
C TRP A 125 8.52 9.71 15.71
N VAL A 126 8.51 10.87 16.39
CA VAL A 126 9.57 11.88 16.22
C VAL A 126 10.94 11.34 16.62
N GLN A 127 11.03 10.58 17.72
CA GLN A 127 12.27 9.91 18.14
C GLN A 127 12.77 8.93 17.09
N ARG A 128 11.87 8.16 16.47
CA ARG A 128 12.20 7.20 15.42
C ARG A 128 12.73 7.90 14.17
N VAL A 129 11.97 8.88 13.64
CA VAL A 129 12.33 9.61 12.43
C VAL A 129 13.57 10.49 12.62
N ARG A 130 13.79 11.05 13.79
CA ARG A 130 15.01 11.82 14.11
C ARG A 130 16.29 10.99 14.00
N ARG A 131 16.20 9.69 14.30
CA ARG A 131 17.29 8.72 14.16
C ARG A 131 17.23 8.03 12.78
N GLY A 132 16.21 8.35 12.02
CA GLY A 132 15.84 7.68 10.81
C GLY A 132 16.85 7.90 9.69
N ARG A 133 16.72 7.00 8.72
CA ARG A 133 17.51 6.99 7.51
C ARG A 133 16.58 7.19 6.33
N VAL A 134 17.10 7.78 5.28
CA VAL A 134 16.40 7.80 4.01
C VAL A 134 16.33 6.37 3.48
N LYS A 135 15.12 5.95 3.16
CA LYS A 135 14.80 4.65 2.56
C LYS A 135 14.29 4.91 1.14
N PRO A 136 15.11 4.74 0.11
CA PRO A 136 14.62 4.82 -1.26
C PRO A 136 13.72 3.59 -1.54
N VAL A 137 12.50 3.85 -1.97
CA VAL A 137 11.51 2.82 -2.29
C VAL A 137 11.04 3.02 -3.72
N ARG A 138 11.30 2.06 -4.58
CA ARG A 138 10.65 1.98 -5.88
C ARG A 138 9.26 1.41 -5.69
N ILE A 139 8.24 2.22 -5.93
CA ILE A 139 6.84 1.79 -5.82
C ILE A 139 6.39 1.05 -7.07
N GLY A 140 5.39 0.20 -6.93
CA GLY A 140 4.77 -0.47 -8.07
C GLY A 140 3.77 0.44 -8.78
N LYS A 141 3.55 0.18 -10.07
CA LYS A 141 2.48 0.77 -10.89
C LYS A 141 1.72 -0.34 -11.60
N ALA A 142 0.40 -0.28 -11.58
CA ALA A 142 -0.47 -1.10 -12.39
C ALA A 142 -1.23 -0.20 -13.37
N ASN A 143 -0.99 -0.36 -14.67
CA ASN A 143 -1.51 0.55 -15.72
C ASN A 143 -1.27 2.04 -15.38
N GLY A 144 -0.07 2.36 -14.85
CA GLY A 144 0.30 3.72 -14.45
C GLY A 144 -0.21 4.16 -13.07
N HIS A 145 -1.15 3.45 -12.45
CA HIS A 145 -1.64 3.75 -11.10
C HIS A 145 -0.68 3.20 -10.04
N PRO A 146 -0.17 4.02 -9.11
CA PRO A 146 0.78 3.57 -8.11
C PRO A 146 0.12 2.69 -7.04
N PHE A 147 0.91 1.72 -6.54
CA PHE A 147 0.61 0.98 -5.32
C PHE A 147 1.89 0.82 -4.49
N LEU A 148 1.75 0.69 -3.18
CA LEU A 148 2.85 0.74 -2.23
C LEU A 148 3.18 -0.63 -1.64
N THR A 149 2.16 -1.46 -1.42
CA THR A 149 2.31 -2.69 -0.62
C THR A 149 1.88 -3.94 -1.37
N VAL A 150 0.68 -3.94 -1.93
CA VAL A 150 0.12 -5.12 -2.59
C VAL A 150 -0.85 -4.75 -3.69
N THR A 151 -0.92 -5.58 -4.71
CA THR A 151 -1.99 -5.58 -5.70
C THR A 151 -2.46 -7.00 -5.93
N GLY A 152 -3.75 -7.18 -6.14
CA GLY A 152 -4.38 -8.48 -6.32
C GLY A 152 -5.42 -8.48 -7.43
N ILE A 153 -5.55 -9.65 -8.08
CA ILE A 153 -6.57 -9.89 -9.07
C ILE A 153 -7.14 -11.30 -8.91
N GLY A 154 -8.42 -11.45 -9.15
CA GLY A 154 -9.13 -12.70 -8.95
C GLY A 154 -10.00 -12.67 -7.71
N PHE A 155 -9.82 -13.62 -6.79
CA PHE A 155 -10.62 -13.70 -5.56
C PHE A 155 -10.48 -12.42 -4.72
N ASP A 156 -9.27 -11.94 -4.55
CA ASP A 156 -8.95 -10.79 -3.71
C ASP A 156 -9.67 -9.51 -4.18
N SER A 157 -9.55 -9.19 -5.47
CA SER A 157 -10.20 -8.00 -6.04
C SER A 157 -11.74 -8.07 -5.99
N LYS A 158 -12.33 -9.25 -6.17
CA LYS A 158 -13.78 -9.42 -6.07
C LYS A 158 -14.32 -9.26 -4.66
N VAL A 159 -13.55 -9.71 -3.67
CA VAL A 159 -13.89 -9.49 -2.27
C VAL A 159 -13.87 -8.00 -1.95
N VAL A 160 -12.83 -7.28 -2.39
CA VAL A 160 -12.74 -5.83 -2.21
C VAL A 160 -13.85 -5.08 -2.94
N ASP A 161 -14.23 -5.52 -4.15
CA ASP A 161 -15.28 -4.89 -4.95
C ASP A 161 -16.69 -5.10 -4.36
N SER A 162 -16.96 -6.28 -3.78
CA SER A 162 -18.28 -6.63 -3.21
C SER A 162 -18.60 -5.95 -1.89
N VAL A 163 -17.62 -5.27 -1.27
CA VAL A 163 -17.78 -4.68 0.04
C VAL A 163 -18.20 -3.22 -0.02
N SER A 164 -19.23 -2.86 0.78
CA SER A 164 -19.72 -1.50 0.88
C SER A 164 -18.65 -0.53 1.41
N SER A 165 -18.78 0.77 1.10
CA SER A 165 -17.81 1.81 1.50
C SER A 165 -17.59 1.92 3.01
N LEU A 166 -18.54 1.46 3.83
CA LEU A 166 -18.43 1.39 5.29
C LEU A 166 -17.63 0.16 5.74
N GLU A 167 -17.83 -0.96 5.08
CA GLU A 167 -17.14 -2.21 5.35
C GLU A 167 -15.72 -2.20 4.78
N LYS A 168 -15.46 -1.48 3.64
CA LYS A 168 -14.09 -1.26 3.09
C LYS A 168 -13.13 -0.65 4.12
N ARG A 169 -13.64 0.10 5.10
CA ARG A 169 -12.83 0.60 6.22
C ARG A 169 -12.34 -0.49 7.18
N PHE A 170 -13.04 -1.62 7.22
CA PHE A 170 -12.69 -2.77 8.06
C PHE A 170 -12.00 -3.88 7.27
N LEU A 171 -12.20 -3.91 5.96
CA LEU A 171 -11.78 -4.97 5.06
C LEU A 171 -10.43 -4.74 4.39
N SER A 172 -9.61 -3.86 4.89
CA SER A 172 -8.19 -3.83 4.51
C SER A 172 -7.45 -5.09 5.00
N SER A 173 -8.18 -6.16 5.32
CA SER A 173 -7.60 -7.43 5.65
C SER A 173 -8.48 -8.57 5.17
N PHE A 174 -7.96 -9.38 4.24
CA PHE A 174 -8.47 -10.69 3.86
C PHE A 174 -8.83 -11.54 5.09
N ALA A 175 -8.12 -11.34 6.20
CA ALA A 175 -8.41 -11.95 7.48
C ALA A 175 -9.80 -11.62 8.03
N TYR A 176 -10.32 -10.43 7.81
CA TYR A 176 -11.67 -10.07 8.24
C TYR A 176 -12.73 -10.76 7.36
N VAL A 177 -12.45 -10.89 6.07
CA VAL A 177 -13.30 -11.62 5.13
C VAL A 177 -13.41 -13.09 5.52
N VAL A 178 -12.30 -13.71 5.86
CA VAL A 178 -12.25 -15.10 6.37
C VAL A 178 -12.95 -15.20 7.72
N GLN A 179 -12.80 -14.19 8.58
CA GLN A 179 -13.38 -14.16 9.92
C GLN A 179 -14.87 -13.82 9.94
N SER A 180 -15.37 -13.04 8.95
CA SER A 180 -16.80 -12.72 8.83
C SER A 180 -17.64 -13.87 8.24
N GLY A 181 -17.01 -14.91 7.69
CA GLY A 181 -17.63 -16.17 7.25
C GLY A 181 -18.77 -16.05 6.22
N GLU A 182 -19.52 -14.98 6.28
CA GLU A 182 -20.76 -14.78 5.51
C GLU A 182 -20.48 -14.24 4.09
N LEU A 183 -19.52 -13.31 3.95
CA LEU A 183 -19.07 -12.80 2.65
C LEU A 183 -18.29 -13.86 1.87
N VAL A 184 -17.38 -14.57 2.55
CA VAL A 184 -16.66 -15.71 1.97
C VAL A 184 -17.64 -16.79 1.53
N ARG A 185 -18.66 -17.07 2.34
CA ARG A 185 -19.70 -18.04 2.01
C ARG A 185 -20.52 -17.60 0.81
N LYS A 186 -20.87 -16.33 0.69
CA LYS A 186 -21.69 -15.80 -0.41
C LYS A 186 -20.90 -15.79 -1.73
N GLU A 187 -19.67 -15.32 -1.74
CA GLU A 187 -18.79 -15.36 -2.90
C GLU A 187 -18.37 -16.78 -3.27
N LEU A 188 -18.00 -17.62 -2.30
CA LEU A 188 -17.69 -19.04 -2.54
C LEU A 188 -18.87 -19.86 -3.05
N LEU A 189 -20.10 -19.53 -2.62
CA LEU A 189 -21.30 -20.27 -3.03
C LEU A 189 -21.89 -19.79 -4.36
N LEU A 190 -21.76 -18.50 -4.68
CA LEU A 190 -22.43 -17.88 -5.83
C LEU A 190 -21.52 -17.66 -7.04
N SER A 191 -20.19 -17.60 -6.85
CA SER A 191 -19.26 -17.30 -7.94
C SER A 191 -18.96 -18.55 -8.77
N ASN A 192 -19.27 -18.48 -10.06
CA ASN A 192 -18.69 -19.38 -11.05
C ASN A 192 -17.25 -18.91 -11.32
N TRP A 193 -16.27 -19.56 -10.71
CA TRP A 193 -14.83 -19.29 -10.85
C TRP A 193 -14.33 -19.66 -12.26
N ARG A 194 -14.91 -19.02 -13.29
CA ARG A 194 -14.56 -19.23 -14.70
C ARG A 194 -13.47 -18.30 -15.20
N TYR A 195 -12.97 -17.42 -14.32
CA TYR A 195 -11.93 -16.47 -14.71
C TYR A 195 -10.59 -17.18 -14.73
N LYS A 196 -9.89 -16.99 -15.84
CA LYS A 196 -8.52 -17.46 -16.03
C LYS A 196 -7.66 -16.28 -16.37
N PHE A 197 -6.60 -16.11 -15.62
CA PHE A 197 -5.57 -15.13 -15.85
C PHE A 197 -4.39 -15.80 -16.52
N ARG A 198 -3.86 -15.17 -17.55
CA ARG A 198 -2.58 -15.50 -18.16
C ARG A 198 -1.57 -14.48 -17.67
N VAL A 199 -0.49 -14.95 -17.10
CA VAL A 199 0.53 -14.12 -16.47
C VAL A 199 1.86 -14.35 -17.13
N LYS A 200 2.54 -13.27 -17.52
CA LYS A 200 3.88 -13.30 -18.11
C LYS A 200 4.81 -12.43 -17.28
N PHE A 201 6.00 -12.92 -17.06
CA PHE A 201 7.05 -12.24 -16.32
C PHE A 201 8.15 -11.75 -17.27
N ASP A 202 8.85 -10.67 -16.88
CA ASP A 202 10.06 -10.24 -17.55
C ASP A 202 11.12 -11.34 -17.55
N GLY A 203 11.80 -11.52 -18.66
CA GLY A 203 12.84 -12.54 -18.83
C GLY A 203 12.34 -14.00 -18.91
N ASP A 204 11.04 -14.23 -18.80
CA ASP A 204 10.44 -15.57 -18.93
C ASP A 204 9.64 -15.66 -20.23
N PRO A 205 9.94 -16.62 -21.13
CA PRO A 205 9.21 -16.79 -22.37
C PRO A 205 7.81 -17.38 -22.17
N GLU A 206 7.56 -18.03 -21.03
CA GLU A 206 6.33 -18.78 -20.78
C GLU A 206 5.20 -17.90 -20.22
N TRP A 207 3.97 -18.32 -20.52
CA TRP A 207 2.76 -17.82 -19.92
C TRP A 207 2.27 -18.80 -18.85
N TYR A 208 1.92 -18.27 -17.68
CA TYR A 208 1.38 -19.05 -16.57
C TYR A 208 -0.12 -18.82 -16.46
N GLU A 209 -0.88 -19.89 -16.20
CA GLU A 209 -2.31 -19.78 -15.89
C GLU A 209 -2.54 -19.70 -14.39
N ALA A 210 -3.42 -18.80 -13.98
CA ALA A 210 -3.83 -18.64 -12.59
C ALA A 210 -5.32 -18.29 -12.48
N SER A 211 -5.93 -18.60 -11.34
CA SER A 211 -7.26 -18.16 -10.95
C SER A 211 -7.25 -16.93 -10.03
N THR A 212 -6.10 -16.71 -9.38
CA THR A 212 -5.84 -15.56 -8.52
C THR A 212 -4.35 -15.24 -8.59
N VAL A 213 -4.04 -13.95 -8.62
CA VAL A 213 -2.67 -13.44 -8.59
C VAL A 213 -2.56 -12.42 -7.48
N ILE A 214 -1.56 -12.58 -6.61
CA ILE A 214 -1.21 -11.60 -5.59
C ILE A 214 0.23 -11.15 -5.83
N ILE A 215 0.44 -9.86 -5.90
CA ILE A 215 1.73 -9.24 -6.17
C ILE A 215 2.09 -8.36 -4.99
N GLY A 216 3.10 -8.78 -4.25
CA GLY A 216 3.57 -8.11 -3.05
C GLY A 216 4.80 -7.25 -3.30
N LYS A 217 4.80 -6.08 -2.69
CA LYS A 217 5.92 -5.17 -2.57
C LYS A 217 6.35 -4.99 -1.12
N SER A 218 5.53 -5.50 -0.20
CA SER A 218 5.65 -5.40 1.25
C SER A 218 5.75 -6.78 1.87
N ARG A 219 6.40 -6.86 3.03
CA ARG A 219 6.38 -8.04 3.89
C ARG A 219 4.95 -8.38 4.31
N TYR A 220 4.17 -7.35 4.61
CA TYR A 220 2.85 -7.51 5.19
C TYR A 220 1.75 -7.57 4.15
N TYR A 221 0.87 -8.55 4.33
CA TYR A 221 -0.38 -8.73 3.61
C TYR A 221 -1.54 -8.76 4.61
N ALA A 222 -2.69 -8.18 4.23
CA ALA A 222 -3.90 -8.21 5.04
C ALA A 222 -3.69 -7.81 6.52
N GLY A 223 -2.79 -6.86 6.75
CA GLY A 223 -2.54 -6.25 8.04
C GLY A 223 -1.43 -6.87 8.88
N ARG A 224 -1.27 -8.18 8.94
CA ARG A 224 -0.27 -8.83 9.82
C ARG A 224 0.44 -10.04 9.23
N TYR A 225 -0.13 -10.63 8.18
CA TYR A 225 0.41 -11.87 7.61
C TYR A 225 1.63 -11.58 6.74
N SER A 226 2.64 -12.43 6.82
CA SER A 226 3.82 -12.39 5.96
C SER A 226 3.63 -13.39 4.82
N LEU A 227 3.20 -12.89 3.65
CA LEU A 227 2.88 -13.74 2.52
C LEU A 227 4.12 -14.28 1.82
N PHE A 228 5.15 -13.45 1.73
CA PHE A 228 6.40 -13.76 1.05
C PHE A 228 7.59 -13.68 2.00
N LYS A 229 8.36 -14.76 2.10
CA LYS A 229 9.57 -14.79 2.91
C LYS A 229 10.63 -13.86 2.33
N GLY A 230 11.14 -12.94 3.15
CA GLY A 230 12.17 -11.99 2.73
C GLY A 230 11.65 -10.82 1.91
N ALA A 231 10.33 -10.68 1.72
CA ALA A 231 9.76 -9.47 1.15
C ALA A 231 10.05 -8.26 2.04
N ALA A 232 10.33 -7.13 1.40
CA ALA A 232 10.50 -5.84 2.05
C ALA A 232 10.15 -4.74 1.05
N ILE A 233 9.51 -3.68 1.52
CA ILE A 233 9.09 -2.57 0.66
C ILE A 233 10.26 -1.92 -0.10
N THR A 234 11.48 -2.07 0.41
CA THR A 234 12.72 -1.57 -0.19
C THR A 234 13.32 -2.46 -1.28
N ASN A 235 12.80 -3.69 -1.47
CA ASN A 235 13.25 -4.55 -2.56
C ASN A 235 12.96 -3.87 -3.90
N ASP A 236 13.75 -4.11 -4.92
CA ASP A 236 13.56 -3.57 -6.26
C ASP A 236 12.83 -4.52 -7.22
N TYR A 237 12.22 -5.57 -6.68
CA TYR A 237 11.38 -6.53 -7.37
C TYR A 237 10.04 -6.73 -6.66
N PHE A 238 9.11 -7.37 -7.36
CA PHE A 238 7.86 -7.87 -6.79
C PHE A 238 8.01 -9.33 -6.42
N ASP A 239 7.45 -9.72 -5.30
CA ASP A 239 7.14 -11.11 -5.01
C ASP A 239 5.74 -11.44 -5.51
N VAL A 240 5.58 -12.50 -6.28
CA VAL A 240 4.32 -12.84 -6.97
C VAL A 240 3.89 -14.24 -6.61
N ALA A 241 2.64 -14.39 -6.17
CA ALA A 241 2.01 -15.68 -5.96
C ALA A 241 0.89 -15.90 -6.99
N LEU A 242 1.00 -16.96 -7.75
CA LEU A 242 -0.02 -17.45 -8.69
C LEU A 242 -0.73 -18.64 -8.06
N PHE A 243 -2.04 -18.54 -7.91
CA PHE A 243 -2.90 -19.62 -7.45
C PHE A 243 -3.59 -20.28 -8.65
N THR A 244 -3.25 -21.54 -8.93
CA THR A 244 -3.65 -22.21 -10.17
C THR A 244 -4.94 -23.01 -10.02
N GLY A 245 -5.35 -23.36 -8.80
CA GLY A 245 -6.60 -24.07 -8.54
C GLY A 245 -7.83 -23.21 -8.80
N SER A 246 -8.88 -23.84 -9.33
CA SER A 246 -10.13 -23.15 -9.68
C SER A 246 -11.35 -23.72 -8.98
N LYS A 247 -11.18 -24.73 -8.12
CA LYS A 247 -12.26 -25.34 -7.36
C LYS A 247 -12.50 -24.60 -6.05
N ARG A 248 -13.71 -24.63 -5.54
CA ARG A 248 -14.05 -24.00 -4.24
C ARG A 248 -13.14 -24.45 -3.08
N ALA A 249 -12.79 -25.73 -3.06
CA ALA A 249 -11.87 -26.29 -2.07
C ALA A 249 -10.46 -25.65 -2.14
N ASP A 250 -10.00 -25.29 -3.35
CA ASP A 250 -8.70 -24.67 -3.54
C ASP A 250 -8.65 -23.28 -2.87
N PHE A 251 -9.71 -22.49 -2.95
CA PHE A 251 -9.76 -21.18 -2.31
C PHE A 251 -9.76 -21.25 -0.78
N LEU A 252 -10.45 -22.24 -0.20
CA LEU A 252 -10.37 -22.48 1.25
C LEU A 252 -8.97 -22.89 1.66
N LYS A 253 -8.31 -23.72 0.84
CA LYS A 253 -6.91 -24.11 1.02
C LYS A 253 -5.99 -22.88 0.96
N TYR A 254 -6.15 -22.03 -0.07
CA TYR A 254 -5.33 -20.82 -0.22
C TYR A 254 -5.54 -19.83 0.93
N ALA A 255 -6.78 -19.65 1.38
CA ALA A 255 -7.08 -18.85 2.56
C ALA A 255 -6.36 -19.38 3.81
N ALA A 256 -6.39 -20.68 4.04
CA ALA A 256 -5.68 -21.32 5.14
C ALA A 256 -4.16 -21.13 5.03
N MET A 257 -3.58 -21.30 3.83
CA MET A 257 -2.16 -21.09 3.56
C MET A 257 -1.71 -19.65 3.86
N ILE A 258 -2.51 -18.65 3.47
CA ILE A 258 -2.25 -17.23 3.78
C ILE A 258 -2.25 -17.02 5.29
N LEU A 259 -3.25 -17.58 6.00
CA LEU A 259 -3.33 -17.48 7.46
C LEU A 259 -2.17 -18.19 8.18
N MET A 260 -1.66 -19.27 7.60
CA MET A 260 -0.54 -20.04 8.13
C MET A 260 0.84 -19.52 7.65
N GLU A 261 0.83 -18.48 6.81
CA GLU A 261 2.06 -17.90 6.21
C GLU A 261 2.92 -18.93 5.47
N SER A 262 2.26 -19.89 4.80
CA SER A 262 2.88 -21.03 4.12
C SER A 262 2.41 -21.12 2.68
N LEU A 263 3.08 -20.41 1.77
CA LEU A 263 2.79 -20.45 0.32
C LEU A 263 3.84 -21.21 -0.48
N GLU A 264 5.11 -21.10 -0.08
CA GLU A 264 6.21 -21.64 -0.84
C GLU A 264 6.23 -23.18 -0.79
N GLY A 265 6.31 -23.80 -1.98
CA GLY A 265 6.37 -25.26 -2.12
C GLY A 265 5.01 -25.95 -2.06
N GLU A 266 3.91 -25.20 -1.90
CA GLU A 266 2.59 -25.78 -1.81
C GLU A 266 1.99 -26.11 -3.19
N PRO A 267 1.38 -27.30 -3.36
CA PRO A 267 0.73 -27.67 -4.61
C PRO A 267 -0.36 -26.68 -5.03
N GLY A 268 -0.30 -26.22 -6.29
CA GLY A 268 -1.24 -25.23 -6.84
C GLY A 268 -0.87 -23.77 -6.54
N VAL A 269 0.32 -23.51 -5.97
CA VAL A 269 0.87 -22.17 -5.81
C VAL A 269 2.23 -22.08 -6.49
N ILE A 270 2.40 -21.07 -7.34
CA ILE A 270 3.69 -20.75 -7.97
C ILE A 270 4.14 -19.41 -7.41
N VAL A 271 5.31 -19.36 -6.81
CA VAL A 271 5.90 -18.12 -6.30
C VAL A 271 7.07 -17.73 -7.19
N LYS A 272 7.07 -16.47 -7.66
CA LYS A 272 8.11 -15.90 -8.52
C LYS A 272 8.50 -14.50 -8.07
N LYS A 273 9.65 -14.04 -8.56
CA LYS A 273 10.11 -12.65 -8.45
C LYS A 273 10.17 -12.03 -9.84
N ALA A 274 9.74 -10.79 -9.98
CA ALA A 274 9.72 -10.09 -11.27
C ALA A 274 9.81 -8.57 -11.08
N HIS A 275 10.23 -7.86 -12.14
CA HIS A 275 10.21 -6.40 -12.21
C HIS A 275 9.05 -5.90 -13.07
N THR A 276 8.65 -6.71 -14.05
CA THR A 276 7.53 -6.41 -14.94
C THR A 276 6.63 -7.64 -15.07
N ILE A 277 5.33 -7.42 -14.98
CA ILE A 277 4.33 -8.49 -15.05
C ILE A 277 3.21 -8.04 -15.98
N THR A 278 2.89 -8.87 -16.95
CA THR A 278 1.71 -8.68 -17.79
C THR A 278 0.64 -9.68 -17.38
N ILE A 279 -0.60 -9.21 -17.19
CA ILE A 279 -1.73 -10.06 -16.84
C ILE A 279 -2.87 -9.81 -17.80
N GLU A 280 -3.30 -10.87 -18.46
CA GLU A 280 -4.48 -10.92 -19.31
C GLU A 280 -5.58 -11.74 -18.60
N CYS A 281 -6.83 -11.45 -18.89
CA CYS A 281 -7.98 -12.23 -18.44
C CYS A 281 -8.80 -12.69 -19.63
N ASN A 282 -9.45 -13.84 -19.51
CA ASN A 282 -10.41 -14.31 -20.51
C ASN A 282 -11.70 -13.47 -20.54
N VAL A 283 -11.81 -12.46 -19.70
CA VAL A 283 -12.87 -11.44 -19.65
C VAL A 283 -12.21 -10.08 -19.53
N ASP A 284 -12.55 -9.15 -20.43
CA ASP A 284 -12.04 -7.81 -20.41
C ASP A 284 -12.60 -7.01 -19.22
N GLY A 285 -11.79 -6.10 -18.71
CA GLY A 285 -12.20 -5.19 -17.64
C GLY A 285 -12.38 -5.88 -16.29
N PHE A 286 -11.71 -7.02 -16.04
CA PHE A 286 -11.76 -7.64 -14.72
C PHE A 286 -11.06 -6.74 -13.69
N PRO A 287 -11.72 -6.40 -12.56
CA PRO A 287 -11.20 -5.42 -11.59
C PRO A 287 -9.93 -5.93 -10.89
N ALA A 288 -8.99 -5.02 -10.69
CA ALA A 288 -7.78 -5.24 -9.88
C ALA A 288 -7.76 -4.26 -8.71
N GLU A 289 -7.38 -4.77 -7.54
CA GLU A 289 -7.22 -3.96 -6.34
C GLU A 289 -5.77 -3.48 -6.20
N LEU A 290 -5.57 -2.28 -5.69
CA LEU A 290 -4.29 -1.68 -5.35
C LEU A 290 -4.34 -1.16 -3.92
N ASP A 291 -3.55 -1.72 -3.01
CA ASP A 291 -3.52 -1.37 -1.58
C ASP A 291 -4.92 -1.37 -0.92
N GLY A 292 -5.81 -2.28 -1.32
CA GLY A 292 -7.16 -2.43 -0.79
C GLY A 292 -8.26 -1.59 -1.47
N ASP A 293 -7.98 -0.91 -2.59
CA ASP A 293 -8.96 -0.20 -3.39
C ASP A 293 -9.00 -0.74 -4.82
N VAL A 294 -10.19 -0.92 -5.41
CA VAL A 294 -10.33 -1.22 -6.84
C VAL A 294 -10.05 0.05 -7.65
N VAL A 295 -8.96 0.04 -8.41
CA VAL A 295 -8.44 1.25 -9.09
C VAL A 295 -8.32 1.05 -10.60
N THR A 296 -8.05 -0.18 -11.06
CA THR A 296 -7.79 -0.51 -12.45
C THR A 296 -8.40 -1.87 -12.81
N ALA A 297 -8.24 -2.29 -14.04
CA ALA A 297 -8.78 -3.55 -14.55
C ALA A 297 -7.87 -4.14 -15.63
N THR A 298 -8.11 -5.44 -15.96
CA THR A 298 -7.38 -6.13 -17.04
C THR A 298 -7.65 -5.55 -18.43
N PRO A 299 -6.67 -5.61 -19.35
CA PRO A 299 -5.34 -6.18 -19.18
C PRO A 299 -4.47 -5.29 -18.26
N LEU A 300 -3.54 -5.90 -17.52
CA LEU A 300 -2.65 -5.19 -16.60
C LEU A 300 -1.20 -5.26 -17.07
N LEU A 301 -0.55 -4.11 -17.08
CA LEU A 301 0.89 -4.00 -17.06
C LEU A 301 1.31 -3.51 -15.67
N ILE A 302 2.09 -4.34 -14.97
CA ILE A 302 2.62 -4.02 -13.64
C ILE A 302 4.12 -3.85 -13.77
N GLU A 303 4.62 -2.73 -13.30
CA GLU A 303 6.02 -2.35 -13.44
C GLU A 303 6.51 -1.57 -12.20
N MET A 304 7.83 -1.60 -11.97
CA MET A 304 8.46 -0.74 -10.97
C MET A 304 8.58 0.69 -11.48
N GLN A 305 8.30 1.65 -10.62
CA GLN A 305 8.64 3.04 -10.91
C GLN A 305 10.16 3.20 -11.04
N ALA A 306 10.62 3.91 -12.08
CA ALA A 306 12.05 4.11 -12.32
C ALA A 306 12.71 4.87 -11.16
N GLU A 307 12.14 6.02 -10.79
CA GLU A 307 12.67 6.86 -9.73
C GLU A 307 12.09 6.47 -8.36
N PRO A 308 12.92 6.28 -7.34
CA PRO A 308 12.45 5.93 -6.01
C PRO A 308 11.79 7.10 -5.28
N VAL A 309 10.81 6.80 -4.47
CA VAL A 309 10.29 7.70 -3.44
C VAL A 309 11.19 7.60 -2.21
N ASN A 310 11.73 8.72 -1.77
CA ASN A 310 12.62 8.76 -0.60
C ASN A 310 11.81 8.88 0.69
N PHE A 311 11.62 7.78 1.38
CA PHE A 311 10.99 7.78 2.70
C PHE A 311 12.00 8.13 3.78
N LEU A 312 11.60 9.03 4.68
CA LEU A 312 12.32 9.31 5.92
C LEU A 312 11.62 8.56 7.06
N ALA A 313 12.31 7.51 7.59
CA ALA A 313 11.73 6.56 8.54
C ALA A 313 12.75 6.00 9.55
#